data_4e54f99743120b97c3217e71c9f4ce5e
#
_entry.id   4e54f99743120b97c3217e71c9f4ce5e
#
_cell.length_a   1.000
_cell.length_b   1.000
_cell.length_c   1.000
_cell.angle_alpha   90.00
_cell.angle_beta   90.00
_cell.angle_gamma   90.00
#
_symmetry.space_group_name_H-M   'P 1'
#
loop_
_entity.id
_entity.type
_entity.pdbx_description
1 polymer ?
#
loop_
_entity_poly.entity_id
_entity_poly.type
_entity_poly.pdbx_seq_one_letter_code
_entity_poly.pdbx_strand_id
1 'polypeptide(L)'
;MVKIISNVKGDKAFASVEMAGELQVIVSEIGSAISNAYNQIKAQDKSAASAFRFLLTELFSNERSPMWDTCKDSDTVCSAALVRKGAKLTGDDIADLLRRGTPKDIIKSLLEEM
;
A
#
# COMPACT_ATOMS: atom_id res chain seq x y z
N MET A 1 -2.49 -6.80 5.67
CA MET A 1 -1.83 -7.29 4.46
C MET A 1 -1.69 -6.15 3.45
N VAL A 2 -0.49 -5.95 2.94
CA VAL A 2 -0.24 -4.96 1.91
C VAL A 2 0.60 -5.62 0.81
N LYS A 3 0.15 -5.47 -0.44
CA LYS A 3 0.86 -5.95 -1.61
C LYS A 3 0.95 -4.81 -2.61
N ILE A 4 2.17 -4.39 -2.91
CA ILE A 4 2.43 -3.30 -3.84
C ILE A 4 3.33 -3.82 -4.95
N ILE A 5 2.89 -3.65 -6.20
CA ILE A 5 3.69 -3.96 -7.37
C ILE A 5 3.70 -2.70 -8.22
N SER A 6 4.89 -2.18 -8.47
CA SER A 6 5.07 -0.98 -9.27
C SER A 6 6.11 -1.24 -10.34
N ASN A 7 5.84 -0.75 -11.54
CA ASN A 7 6.72 -0.95 -12.68
C ASN A 7 6.64 0.25 -13.62
N VAL A 8 7.75 0.58 -14.24
CA VAL A 8 7.82 1.64 -15.26
C VAL A 8 8.24 1.01 -16.58
N LYS A 9 7.43 1.20 -17.61
CA LYS A 9 7.73 0.78 -18.98
C LYS A 9 7.70 2.00 -19.89
N GLY A 10 8.87 2.43 -20.36
CA GLY A 10 8.99 3.63 -21.18
C GLY A 10 8.49 4.84 -20.41
N ASP A 11 7.51 5.56 -20.95
CA ASP A 11 6.92 6.74 -20.33
C ASP A 11 5.75 6.44 -19.41
N LYS A 12 5.36 5.17 -19.29
CA LYS A 12 4.19 4.77 -18.50
C LYS A 12 4.60 4.09 -17.20
N ALA A 13 3.98 4.51 -16.12
CA ALA A 13 4.10 3.86 -14.82
C ALA A 13 2.86 3.01 -14.55
N PHE A 14 3.07 1.78 -14.11
CA PHE A 14 2.02 0.88 -13.69
C PHE A 14 2.15 0.61 -12.20
N ALA A 15 1.05 0.69 -11.47
CA ALA A 15 1.03 0.37 -10.07
C ALA A 15 -0.16 -0.51 -9.75
N SER A 16 0.07 -1.56 -8.97
CA SER A 16 -0.98 -2.38 -8.42
C SER A 16 -0.84 -2.37 -6.90
N VAL A 17 -1.87 -1.96 -6.20
CA VAL A 17 -1.87 -1.89 -4.75
C VAL A 17 -3.07 -2.66 -4.22
N GLU A 18 -2.80 -3.67 -3.41
CA GLU A 18 -3.81 -4.43 -2.70
C GLU A 18 -3.50 -4.34 -1.21
N MET A 19 -4.48 -3.98 -0.40
CA MET A 19 -4.29 -3.89 1.05
C MET A 19 -5.56 -4.30 1.78
N ALA A 20 -5.37 -4.90 2.96
CA ALA A 20 -6.46 -5.34 3.80
C ALA A 20 -6.02 -5.37 5.26
N GLY A 21 -6.90 -4.99 6.17
CA GLY A 21 -6.69 -5.02 7.60
C GLY A 21 -7.00 -3.70 8.29
N GLU A 22 -6.55 -3.59 9.52
CA GLU A 22 -6.66 -2.35 10.28
C GLU A 22 -5.69 -1.29 9.71
N LEU A 23 -6.13 -0.05 9.70
CA LEU A 23 -5.34 1.05 9.15
C LEU A 23 -3.95 1.13 9.77
N GLN A 24 -3.84 1.00 11.10
CA GLN A 24 -2.55 1.06 11.78
C GLN A 24 -1.60 -0.06 11.35
N VAL A 25 -2.13 -1.26 11.12
CA VAL A 25 -1.34 -2.40 10.66
C VAL A 25 -0.89 -2.17 9.21
N ILE A 26 -1.76 -1.65 8.37
CA ILE A 26 -1.43 -1.31 6.97
C ILE A 26 -0.30 -0.28 6.94
N VAL A 27 -0.42 0.78 7.73
CA VAL A 27 0.62 1.82 7.81
C VAL A 27 1.95 1.23 8.29
N SER A 28 1.92 0.35 9.29
CA SER A 28 3.12 -0.32 9.79
C SER A 28 3.78 -1.20 8.73
N GLU A 29 2.98 -1.94 7.97
CA GLU A 29 3.50 -2.79 6.89
C GLU A 29 4.14 -1.96 5.77
N ILE A 30 3.52 -0.84 5.40
CA ILE A 30 4.07 0.08 4.40
C ILE A 30 5.37 0.68 4.94
N GLY A 31 5.39 1.10 6.20
CA GLY A 31 6.59 1.63 6.84
C GLY A 31 7.74 0.63 6.85
N SER A 32 7.44 -0.64 7.13
CA SER A 32 8.43 -1.72 7.09
C SER A 32 8.99 -1.92 5.69
N ALA A 33 8.15 -1.86 4.67
CA ALA A 33 8.60 -1.97 3.28
C ALA A 33 9.53 -0.82 2.90
N ILE A 34 9.18 0.41 3.30
CA ILE A 34 10.01 1.59 3.05
C ILE A 34 11.35 1.46 3.79
N SER A 35 11.32 1.00 5.05
CA SER A 35 12.52 0.78 5.84
C SER A 35 13.45 -0.24 5.20
N ASN A 36 12.90 -1.34 4.69
CA ASN A 36 13.67 -2.34 3.99
C ASN A 36 14.30 -1.79 2.70
N ALA A 37 13.55 -1.01 1.94
CA ALA A 37 14.06 -0.35 0.74
C ALA A 37 15.19 0.62 1.09
N TYR A 38 15.01 1.44 2.13
CA TYR A 38 16.03 2.37 2.61
C TYR A 38 17.31 1.63 2.99
N ASN A 39 17.21 0.55 3.74
CA ASN A 39 18.37 -0.22 4.18
C ASN A 39 19.11 -0.88 3.02
N GLN A 40 18.38 -1.34 2.01
CA GLN A 40 19.00 -1.92 0.81
C GLN A 40 19.76 -0.87 0.01
N ILE A 41 19.20 0.32 -0.12
CA ILE A 41 19.86 1.44 -0.80
C ILE A 41 21.10 1.86 0.00
N LYS A 42 20.99 1.95 1.33
CA LYS A 42 22.08 2.34 2.21
C LYS A 42 23.25 1.37 2.14
N ALA A 43 22.97 0.07 1.99
CA ALA A 43 24.01 -0.94 1.85
C ALA A 43 24.82 -0.74 0.56
N GLN A 44 24.23 -0.17 -0.47
CA GLN A 44 24.90 0.09 -1.74
C GLN A 44 25.53 1.47 -1.79
N ASP A 45 24.83 2.51 -1.31
CA ASP A 45 25.27 3.88 -1.38
C ASP A 45 24.56 4.73 -0.31
N LYS A 46 25.34 5.21 0.66
CA LYS A 46 24.81 6.03 1.75
C LYS A 46 24.24 7.35 1.29
N SER A 47 24.85 7.97 0.27
CA SER A 47 24.35 9.23 -0.28
C SER A 47 23.02 9.04 -0.97
N ALA A 48 22.85 7.95 -1.70
CA ALA A 48 21.58 7.61 -2.33
C ALA A 48 20.49 7.37 -1.29
N ALA A 49 20.82 6.72 -0.16
CA ALA A 49 19.88 6.50 0.92
C ALA A 49 19.42 7.81 1.55
N SER A 50 20.31 8.77 1.75
CA SER A 50 19.96 10.09 2.27
C SER A 50 19.05 10.84 1.30
N ALA A 51 19.33 10.77 0.01
CA ALA A 51 18.49 11.36 -1.03
C ALA A 51 17.11 10.70 -1.07
N PHE A 52 17.04 9.39 -0.97
CA PHE A 52 15.80 8.63 -0.91
C PHE A 52 14.91 9.09 0.25
N ARG A 53 15.50 9.18 1.43
CA ARG A 53 14.79 9.65 2.62
C ARG A 53 14.29 11.08 2.46
N PHE A 54 15.12 11.97 1.93
CA PHE A 54 14.74 13.36 1.71
C PHE A 54 13.58 13.46 0.72
N LEU A 55 13.67 12.76 -0.41
CA LEU A 55 12.62 12.79 -1.44
C LEU A 55 11.29 12.23 -0.91
N LEU A 56 11.33 11.15 -0.14
CA LEU A 56 10.12 10.61 0.47
C LEU A 56 9.51 11.57 1.48
N THR A 57 10.34 12.22 2.30
CA THR A 57 9.86 13.21 3.27
C THR A 57 9.15 14.36 2.57
N GLU A 58 9.72 14.85 1.46
CA GLU A 58 9.09 15.90 0.65
C GLU A 58 7.75 15.45 0.07
N LEU A 59 7.70 14.23 -0.47
CA LEU A 59 6.47 13.67 -1.04
C LEU A 59 5.36 13.53 -0.01
N PHE A 60 5.70 13.07 1.20
CA PHE A 60 4.70 12.81 2.23
C PHE A 60 4.23 14.09 2.94
N SER A 61 5.11 15.08 3.11
CA SER A 61 4.78 16.29 3.85
C SER A 61 4.12 17.37 3.00
N ASN A 62 4.24 17.30 1.68
CA ASN A 62 3.66 18.28 0.77
C ASN A 62 2.21 17.90 0.43
N GLU A 63 1.25 18.70 0.89
CA GLU A 63 -0.16 18.50 0.62
C GLU A 63 -0.53 18.56 -0.86
N ARG A 64 0.28 19.24 -1.65
CA ARG A 64 0.09 19.38 -3.11
C ARG A 64 0.83 18.32 -3.91
N SER A 65 1.49 17.39 -3.23
CA SER A 65 2.20 16.31 -3.91
C SER A 65 1.24 15.51 -4.80
N PRO A 66 1.65 15.15 -6.02
CA PRO A 66 0.85 14.27 -6.89
C PRO A 66 0.51 12.92 -6.23
N MET A 67 1.27 12.52 -5.23
CA MET A 67 1.05 11.32 -4.45
C MET A 67 -0.33 11.26 -3.80
N TRP A 68 -0.88 12.43 -3.43
CA TRP A 68 -2.18 12.53 -2.77
C TRP A 68 -3.35 12.69 -3.75
N ASP A 69 -3.05 12.75 -5.04
CA ASP A 69 -4.09 12.83 -6.07
C ASP A 69 -4.80 11.47 -6.20
N THR A 70 -6.07 11.53 -6.57
CA THR A 70 -6.84 10.31 -6.83
C THR A 70 -6.28 9.56 -8.03
N CYS A 71 -6.38 8.23 -7.99
CA CYS A 71 -5.97 7.38 -9.11
C CYS A 71 -6.84 7.69 -10.34
N LYS A 72 -6.30 8.50 -11.25
CA LYS A 72 -6.99 8.89 -12.49
C LYS A 72 -6.56 8.05 -13.69
N ASP A 73 -5.45 7.32 -13.55
CA ASP A 73 -4.91 6.51 -14.64
C ASP A 73 -5.57 5.15 -14.70
N SER A 74 -6.02 4.78 -15.90
CA SER A 74 -6.64 3.49 -16.15
C SER A 74 -5.70 2.30 -15.94
N ASP A 75 -4.39 2.56 -15.88
CA ASP A 75 -3.37 1.52 -15.73
C ASP A 75 -3.04 1.24 -14.26
N THR A 76 -3.71 1.93 -13.32
CA THR A 76 -3.50 1.72 -11.89
C THR A 76 -4.62 0.87 -11.32
N VAL A 77 -4.26 -0.22 -10.67
CA VAL A 77 -5.22 -1.11 -9.98
C VAL A 77 -5.05 -0.90 -8.48
N CYS A 78 -6.11 -0.43 -7.84
CA CYS A 78 -6.13 -0.19 -6.40
C CYS A 78 -7.28 -0.99 -5.77
N SER A 79 -6.98 -1.73 -4.72
CA SER A 79 -7.97 -2.46 -3.95
C SER A 79 -7.64 -2.38 -2.47
N ALA A 80 -8.61 -1.97 -1.66
CA ALA A 80 -8.41 -1.82 -0.23
C ALA A 80 -9.62 -2.35 0.53
N ALA A 81 -9.36 -3.12 1.57
CA ALA A 81 -10.39 -3.59 2.51
C ALA A 81 -9.93 -3.21 3.92
N LEU A 82 -10.55 -2.17 4.48
CA LEU A 82 -10.23 -1.64 5.80
C LEU A 82 -11.15 -2.23 6.86
N VAL A 83 -10.56 -2.67 7.95
CA VAL A 83 -11.26 -3.23 9.09
C VAL A 83 -11.05 -2.31 10.30
N ARG A 84 -12.10 -2.10 11.08
CA ARG A 84 -12.01 -1.32 12.31
C ARG A 84 -11.18 -2.07 13.35
N LYS A 85 -10.42 -1.30 14.14
CA LYS A 85 -9.61 -1.88 15.21
C LYS A 85 -10.47 -2.73 16.14
N GLY A 86 -10.06 -3.98 16.35
CA GLY A 86 -10.77 -4.93 17.20
C GLY A 86 -12.06 -5.50 16.64
N ALA A 87 -12.43 -5.15 15.40
CA ALA A 87 -13.62 -5.68 14.76
C ALA A 87 -13.39 -7.13 14.29
N LYS A 88 -14.43 -7.94 14.44
CA LYS A 88 -14.43 -9.28 13.85
C LYS A 88 -15.23 -9.24 12.55
N LEU A 89 -14.71 -9.90 11.53
CA LEU A 89 -15.44 -10.02 10.28
C LEU A 89 -16.61 -10.99 10.46
N THR A 90 -17.79 -10.51 10.09
CA THR A 90 -19.00 -11.34 10.03
C THR A 90 -19.20 -11.86 8.61
N GLY A 91 -20.13 -12.80 8.43
CA GLY A 91 -20.51 -13.25 7.10
C GLY A 91 -21.03 -12.12 6.21
N ASP A 92 -21.73 -11.16 6.81
CA ASP A 92 -22.24 -9.99 6.09
C ASP A 92 -21.10 -9.10 5.61
N ASP A 93 -20.06 -8.93 6.44
CA ASP A 93 -18.87 -8.15 6.07
C ASP A 93 -18.16 -8.80 4.88
N ILE A 94 -18.02 -10.12 4.89
CA ILE A 94 -17.40 -10.87 3.79
C ILE A 94 -18.22 -10.71 2.52
N ALA A 95 -19.54 -10.82 2.62
CA ALA A 95 -20.44 -10.66 1.48
C ALA A 95 -20.32 -9.24 0.90
N ASP A 96 -20.19 -8.22 1.75
CA ASP A 96 -20.03 -6.83 1.33
C ASP A 96 -18.70 -6.62 0.61
N LEU A 97 -17.61 -7.20 1.14
CA LEU A 97 -16.29 -7.15 0.50
C LEU A 97 -16.31 -7.82 -0.88
N LEU A 98 -16.98 -8.95 -1.01
CA LEU A 98 -17.14 -9.63 -2.30
C LEU A 98 -17.91 -8.78 -3.30
N ARG A 99 -18.97 -8.10 -2.84
CA ARG A 99 -19.76 -7.19 -3.69
C ARG A 99 -18.95 -5.99 -4.19
N ARG A 100 -17.98 -5.54 -3.40
CA ARG A 100 -17.07 -4.45 -3.80
C ARG A 100 -15.99 -4.92 -4.76
N GLY A 101 -15.95 -6.19 -5.09
CA GLY A 101 -14.94 -6.75 -5.97
C GLY A 101 -13.59 -7.01 -5.31
N THR A 102 -13.57 -7.11 -3.97
CA THR A 102 -12.34 -7.41 -3.24
C THR A 102 -11.83 -8.81 -3.61
N PRO A 103 -10.55 -8.97 -3.96
CA PRO A 103 -9.99 -10.28 -4.27
C PRO A 103 -10.13 -11.27 -3.11
N LYS A 104 -10.39 -12.53 -3.44
CA LYS A 104 -10.56 -13.59 -2.43
C LYS A 104 -9.32 -13.78 -1.55
N ASP A 105 -8.12 -13.56 -2.11
CA ASP A 105 -6.86 -13.66 -1.39
C ASP A 105 -6.78 -12.62 -0.25
N ILE A 106 -7.30 -11.42 -0.49
CA ILE A 106 -7.34 -10.36 0.51
C ILE A 106 -8.30 -10.75 1.63
N ILE A 107 -9.46 -11.26 1.30
CA ILE A 107 -10.45 -11.69 2.28
C ILE A 107 -9.87 -12.82 3.14
N LYS A 108 -9.19 -13.78 2.50
CA LYS A 108 -8.54 -14.88 3.22
C LYS A 108 -7.48 -14.37 4.18
N SER A 109 -6.67 -13.42 3.76
CA SER A 109 -5.65 -12.81 4.62
C SER A 109 -6.27 -12.11 5.83
N LEU A 110 -7.39 -11.41 5.65
CA LEU A 110 -8.11 -10.78 6.75
C LEU A 110 -8.59 -11.80 7.77
N LEU A 111 -9.13 -12.93 7.30
CA LEU A 111 -9.61 -14.00 8.17
C LEU A 111 -8.47 -14.65 8.94
N GLU A 112 -7.29 -14.77 8.34
CA GLU A 112 -6.11 -15.35 8.99
C GLU A 112 -5.51 -14.43 10.06
N GLU A 113 -5.63 -13.11 9.88
CA GLU A 113 -5.11 -12.11 10.84
C GLU A 113 -6.01 -11.97 12.07
N MET A 114 -7.19 -12.51 12.02
CA MET A 114 -8.16 -12.46 13.14
C MET A 114 -8.09 -13.75 14.03
#